data_42d9d48c84867a23660d72cfddb6b607
#
_entry.id   42d9d48c84867a23660d72cfddb6b607
#
_cell.length_a   1.000
_cell.length_b   1.000
_cell.length_c   1.000
_cell.angle_alpha   90.00
_cell.angle_beta   90.00
_cell.angle_gamma   90.00
#
_symmetry.space_group_name_H-M   'P 1'
#
loop_
_entity.id
_entity.type
_entity.pdbx_description
1 polymer ?
#
loop_
_entity_poly.entity_id
_entity_poly.type
_entity_poly.pdbx_seq_one_letter_code
_entity_poly.pdbx_strand_id
1 'polypeptide(L)'
;PAVDRSLESNTYSLMSYTAPEEGWYNGTDNWAISHTPMLLDVAALQFLYGAQTHNEEDTTYTWDETIPFASTIWDSSGIDTLDFSNFTLGHDISLVDGTSSTISFPEYDFNTQTGWDFGQLPDNLSIAAGAEIENVIGGDGNDTIVGNSLANLIDGGPGDDTMTGGDGADIFEFFNDFGDDNIVDFVVNSDKLKFLDEDQNLIASGSITPESVDGNLVLTLGDSSLTLTGLGETSFTDSFLVIA
;
A
#
# COMPACT_ATOMS: atom_id res chain seq x y z
N PRO A 1 -1.31 -12.68 -31.27
CA PRO A 1 -0.42 -13.13 -30.22
C PRO A 1 -1.24 -13.87 -29.17
N ALA A 2 -0.80 -15.07 -28.76
CA ALA A 2 -1.48 -15.79 -27.70
C ALA A 2 -1.21 -15.02 -26.38
N VAL A 3 -2.26 -14.81 -25.60
CA VAL A 3 -2.13 -14.26 -24.24
C VAL A 3 -1.35 -15.28 -23.42
N ASP A 4 -0.43 -14.83 -22.60
CA ASP A 4 0.26 -15.70 -21.66
C ASP A 4 -0.79 -16.33 -20.73
N ARG A 5 -0.83 -17.65 -20.69
CA ARG A 5 -1.83 -18.36 -19.87
C ARG A 5 -1.71 -18.11 -18.37
N SER A 6 -0.55 -17.62 -17.91
CA SER A 6 -0.38 -17.20 -16.53
C SER A 6 -1.26 -15.99 -16.15
N LEU A 7 -1.74 -15.23 -17.15
CA LEU A 7 -2.64 -14.09 -16.98
C LEU A 7 -4.11 -14.43 -17.25
N GLU A 8 -4.41 -15.69 -17.64
CA GLU A 8 -5.78 -16.16 -17.87
C GLU A 8 -6.43 -16.56 -16.54
N SER A 9 -6.76 -15.60 -15.70
CA SER A 9 -7.54 -15.83 -14.48
C SER A 9 -8.51 -14.69 -14.22
N ASN A 10 -9.51 -14.93 -13.38
CA ASN A 10 -10.44 -13.89 -12.96
C ASN A 10 -9.78 -12.78 -12.11
N THR A 11 -8.54 -12.98 -11.67
CA THR A 11 -7.74 -11.95 -11.01
C THR A 11 -7.35 -10.84 -11.98
N TYR A 12 -7.10 -11.19 -13.26
CA TYR A 12 -6.65 -10.22 -14.27
C TYR A 12 -7.72 -9.81 -15.27
N SER A 13 -8.78 -10.61 -15.43
CA SER A 13 -9.85 -10.32 -16.39
C SER A 13 -11.17 -11.00 -16.02
N LEU A 14 -12.27 -10.23 -16.04
CA LEU A 14 -13.64 -10.76 -15.96
C LEU A 14 -14.00 -11.67 -17.14
N MET A 15 -13.32 -11.53 -18.28
CA MET A 15 -13.54 -12.33 -19.47
C MET A 15 -12.84 -13.67 -19.42
N SER A 16 -11.99 -13.93 -18.42
CA SER A 16 -11.38 -15.24 -18.22
C SER A 16 -12.40 -16.25 -17.70
N TYR A 17 -12.37 -17.46 -18.28
CA TYR A 17 -13.13 -18.61 -17.79
C TYR A 17 -12.30 -19.51 -16.85
N THR A 18 -11.06 -19.12 -16.58
CA THR A 18 -10.14 -19.88 -15.72
C THR A 18 -10.20 -19.28 -14.33
N ALA A 19 -10.67 -20.07 -13.36
CA ALA A 19 -10.55 -19.68 -11.94
C ALA A 19 -9.06 -19.55 -11.57
N PRO A 20 -8.69 -18.64 -10.66
CA PRO A 20 -7.34 -18.57 -10.13
C PRO A 20 -6.88 -19.95 -9.65
N GLU A 21 -5.60 -20.30 -9.88
CA GLU A 21 -5.06 -21.63 -9.53
C GLU A 21 -5.04 -21.88 -8.02
N GLU A 22 -5.13 -20.83 -7.21
CA GLU A 22 -5.15 -20.90 -5.75
C GLU A 22 -6.35 -20.16 -5.17
N GLY A 23 -7.25 -20.89 -4.56
CA GLY A 23 -7.92 -20.53 -3.33
C GLY A 23 -9.12 -19.58 -3.35
N TRP A 24 -9.69 -19.18 -4.46
CA TRP A 24 -10.93 -18.37 -4.46
C TRP A 24 -12.20 -19.16 -4.08
N TYR A 25 -12.03 -20.38 -3.55
CA TYR A 25 -13.11 -21.26 -3.17
C TYR A 25 -13.22 -21.36 -1.64
N ASN A 26 -14.27 -20.80 -1.06
CA ASN A 26 -14.52 -20.82 0.38
C ASN A 26 -15.24 -22.09 0.90
N GLY A 27 -15.24 -23.16 0.13
CA GLY A 27 -15.88 -24.43 0.54
C GLY A 27 -17.42 -24.42 0.61
N THR A 28 -18.06 -23.28 0.34
CA THR A 28 -19.52 -23.09 0.43
C THR A 28 -20.17 -22.57 -0.85
N ASP A 29 -19.54 -22.78 -2.01
CA ASP A 29 -19.95 -22.28 -3.33
C ASP A 29 -19.91 -20.74 -3.50
N ASN A 30 -19.33 -19.98 -2.56
CA ASN A 30 -19.12 -18.56 -2.69
C ASN A 30 -17.72 -18.28 -3.25
N TRP A 31 -17.64 -17.80 -4.47
CA TRP A 31 -16.42 -17.33 -5.13
C TRP A 31 -16.20 -15.87 -4.77
N ALA A 32 -14.97 -15.47 -4.49
CA ALA A 32 -14.64 -14.05 -4.50
C ALA A 32 -14.86 -13.55 -5.94
N ILE A 33 -15.86 -12.71 -6.12
CA ILE A 33 -16.22 -12.16 -7.42
C ILE A 33 -15.53 -10.81 -7.53
N SER A 34 -14.86 -10.56 -8.66
CA SER A 34 -14.35 -9.22 -8.90
C SER A 34 -15.51 -8.23 -9.01
N HIS A 35 -15.38 -7.13 -8.27
CA HIS A 35 -16.39 -6.09 -8.16
C HIS A 35 -16.27 -5.03 -9.29
N THR A 36 -15.12 -5.00 -9.96
CA THR A 36 -14.81 -4.06 -11.05
C THR A 36 -14.29 -4.81 -12.27
N PRO A 37 -14.27 -4.19 -13.47
CA PRO A 37 -13.42 -4.66 -14.56
C PRO A 37 -11.98 -4.81 -14.05
N MET A 38 -11.35 -5.94 -14.36
CA MET A 38 -10.00 -6.23 -13.88
C MET A 38 -8.94 -5.53 -14.75
N LEU A 39 -7.69 -5.55 -14.31
CA LEU A 39 -6.59 -4.80 -14.93
C LEU A 39 -6.51 -4.97 -16.46
N LEU A 40 -6.61 -6.20 -16.96
CA LEU A 40 -6.57 -6.45 -18.41
C LEU A 40 -7.84 -5.99 -19.16
N ASP A 41 -9.00 -6.01 -18.49
CA ASP A 41 -10.24 -5.51 -19.08
C ASP A 41 -10.15 -3.98 -19.25
N VAL A 42 -9.65 -3.28 -18.22
CA VAL A 42 -9.43 -1.83 -18.28
C VAL A 42 -8.39 -1.49 -19.34
N ALA A 43 -7.26 -2.19 -19.40
CA ALA A 43 -6.24 -1.98 -20.42
C ALA A 43 -6.77 -2.22 -21.84
N ALA A 44 -7.62 -3.22 -22.03
CA ALA A 44 -8.26 -3.48 -23.33
C ALA A 44 -9.22 -2.35 -23.72
N LEU A 45 -10.01 -1.83 -22.77
CA LEU A 45 -10.90 -0.69 -23.00
C LEU A 45 -10.12 0.58 -23.34
N GLN A 46 -9.06 0.87 -22.60
CA GLN A 46 -8.17 2.01 -22.87
C GLN A 46 -7.51 1.90 -24.25
N PHE A 47 -7.08 0.70 -24.66
CA PHE A 47 -6.51 0.47 -25.99
C PHE A 47 -7.51 0.70 -27.12
N LEU A 48 -8.76 0.26 -26.96
CA LEU A 48 -9.78 0.33 -28.00
C LEU A 48 -10.43 1.71 -28.11
N TYR A 49 -10.63 2.40 -27.01
CA TYR A 49 -11.43 3.62 -26.93
C TYR A 49 -10.64 4.85 -26.48
N GLY A 50 -9.36 4.67 -26.13
CA GLY A 50 -8.52 5.67 -25.47
C GLY A 50 -8.80 5.72 -23.97
N ALA A 51 -7.81 6.17 -23.20
CA ALA A 51 -8.00 6.42 -21.78
C ALA A 51 -9.03 7.56 -21.61
N GLN A 52 -10.00 7.35 -20.76
CA GLN A 52 -11.02 8.35 -20.41
C GLN A 52 -10.76 8.82 -19.00
N THR A 53 -11.10 10.07 -18.68
CA THR A 53 -11.08 10.56 -17.31
C THR A 53 -12.16 9.85 -16.48
N HIS A 54 -11.81 9.48 -15.26
CA HIS A 54 -12.72 8.84 -14.31
C HIS A 54 -12.26 9.17 -12.89
N ASN A 55 -13.19 9.49 -12.01
CA ASN A 55 -12.95 10.07 -10.70
C ASN A 55 -11.97 11.25 -10.82
N GLU A 56 -12.43 12.46 -10.78
CA GLU A 56 -11.59 13.66 -10.91
C GLU A 56 -11.50 14.44 -9.59
N GLU A 57 -12.10 13.91 -8.53
CA GLU A 57 -12.16 14.50 -7.19
C GLU A 57 -11.37 13.62 -6.21
N ASP A 58 -10.86 14.22 -5.15
CA ASP A 58 -10.14 13.52 -4.08
C ASP A 58 -10.98 12.33 -3.55
N THR A 59 -10.46 11.13 -3.66
CA THR A 59 -11.16 9.89 -3.31
C THR A 59 -10.39 9.12 -2.24
N THR A 60 -11.11 8.61 -1.23
CA THR A 60 -10.55 7.63 -0.30
C THR A 60 -11.18 6.27 -0.56
N TYR A 61 -10.36 5.32 -0.96
CA TYR A 61 -10.72 3.93 -1.19
C TYR A 61 -10.55 3.12 0.08
N THR A 62 -11.64 2.56 0.58
CA THR A 62 -11.67 1.76 1.80
C THR A 62 -12.30 0.41 1.55
N TRP A 63 -11.89 -0.61 2.28
CA TRP A 63 -12.43 -1.96 2.22
C TRP A 63 -12.72 -2.50 3.61
N ASP A 64 -13.46 -3.59 3.68
CA ASP A 64 -13.77 -4.32 4.91
C ASP A 64 -12.90 -5.60 4.93
N GLU A 65 -12.01 -5.75 5.91
CA GLU A 65 -11.12 -6.92 6.02
C GLU A 65 -11.89 -8.26 6.17
N THR A 66 -13.16 -8.20 6.51
CA THR A 66 -14.01 -9.40 6.62
C THR A 66 -14.61 -9.83 5.28
N ILE A 67 -14.44 -9.04 4.22
CA ILE A 67 -15.03 -9.27 2.90
C ILE A 67 -13.92 -9.32 1.84
N PRO A 68 -13.39 -10.51 1.49
CA PRO A 68 -12.40 -10.63 0.44
C PRO A 68 -12.89 -10.05 -0.89
N PHE A 69 -12.02 -9.31 -1.56
CA PHE A 69 -12.32 -8.63 -2.81
C PHE A 69 -11.25 -8.88 -3.89
N ALA A 70 -11.62 -8.62 -5.12
CA ALA A 70 -10.71 -8.34 -6.21
C ALA A 70 -11.19 -7.10 -6.94
N SER A 71 -10.32 -6.11 -7.09
CA SER A 71 -10.68 -4.81 -7.63
C SER A 71 -9.56 -4.21 -8.47
N THR A 72 -9.94 -3.39 -9.45
CA THR A 72 -9.02 -2.51 -10.15
C THR A 72 -9.49 -1.08 -9.97
N ILE A 73 -8.59 -0.22 -9.54
CA ILE A 73 -8.81 1.22 -9.44
C ILE A 73 -8.45 1.86 -10.77
N TRP A 74 -9.33 2.72 -11.25
CA TRP A 74 -9.08 3.63 -12.35
C TRP A 74 -9.47 5.02 -11.89
N ASP A 75 -8.49 5.78 -11.46
CA ASP A 75 -8.59 7.16 -11.04
C ASP A 75 -7.65 8.02 -11.88
N SER A 76 -8.08 9.20 -12.30
CA SER A 76 -7.34 9.98 -13.28
C SER A 76 -6.86 11.32 -12.76
N SER A 77 -7.33 11.75 -11.61
CA SER A 77 -6.91 13.00 -10.95
C SER A 77 -7.59 13.16 -9.61
N GLY A 78 -7.03 13.95 -8.78
CA GLY A 78 -7.42 14.18 -7.39
C GLY A 78 -6.20 14.10 -6.49
N ILE A 79 -6.42 13.98 -5.21
CA ILE A 79 -5.48 13.50 -4.22
C ILE A 79 -6.12 12.28 -3.58
N ASP A 80 -5.71 11.11 -4.04
CA ASP A 80 -6.40 9.87 -3.78
C ASP A 80 -5.67 9.02 -2.75
N THR A 81 -6.42 8.33 -1.91
CA THR A 81 -5.89 7.57 -0.78
C THR A 81 -6.37 6.14 -0.80
N LEU A 82 -5.44 5.18 -0.70
CA LEU A 82 -5.76 3.80 -0.32
C LEU A 82 -5.70 3.71 1.20
N ASP A 83 -6.81 3.36 1.85
CA ASP A 83 -6.90 3.31 3.31
C ASP A 83 -7.22 1.88 3.78
N PHE A 84 -6.20 1.25 4.40
CA PHE A 84 -6.25 -0.08 5.02
C PHE A 84 -6.15 -0.01 6.54
N SER A 85 -6.35 1.17 7.15
CA SER A 85 -6.20 1.38 8.60
C SER A 85 -7.08 0.49 9.48
N ASN A 86 -8.07 -0.17 8.90
CA ASN A 86 -8.94 -1.13 9.58
C ASN A 86 -8.51 -2.59 9.39
N PHE A 87 -7.38 -2.85 8.71
CA PHE A 87 -6.84 -4.20 8.50
C PHE A 87 -5.82 -4.55 9.57
N THR A 88 -5.77 -5.83 9.93
CA THR A 88 -4.94 -6.34 11.03
C THR A 88 -3.77 -7.21 10.59
N LEU A 89 -3.68 -7.51 9.30
CA LEU A 89 -2.62 -8.32 8.68
C LEU A 89 -1.73 -7.47 7.81
N GLY A 90 -0.50 -7.93 7.59
CA GLY A 90 0.43 -7.29 6.68
C GLY A 90 0.08 -7.49 5.21
N HIS A 91 0.38 -6.48 4.39
CA HIS A 91 0.04 -6.36 2.98
C HIS A 91 1.27 -6.07 2.13
N ASP A 92 1.20 -6.44 0.84
CA ASP A 92 2.10 -5.93 -0.19
C ASP A 92 1.32 -4.92 -1.04
N ILE A 93 1.58 -3.62 -0.86
CA ILE A 93 0.86 -2.52 -1.51
C ILE A 93 1.76 -1.80 -2.50
N SER A 94 1.26 -1.58 -3.71
CA SER A 94 1.93 -0.78 -4.74
C SER A 94 1.02 0.33 -5.26
N LEU A 95 1.50 1.57 -5.26
CA LEU A 95 0.83 2.72 -5.88
C LEU A 95 1.21 2.90 -7.35
N VAL A 96 2.10 2.07 -7.89
CA VAL A 96 2.54 2.17 -9.28
C VAL A 96 1.41 1.77 -10.21
N ASP A 97 1.09 2.62 -11.17
CA ASP A 97 0.07 2.35 -12.17
C ASP A 97 0.43 1.12 -13.04
N GLY A 98 -0.58 0.37 -13.44
CA GLY A 98 -0.40 -0.89 -14.17
C GLY A 98 0.14 -2.06 -13.34
N THR A 99 0.23 -1.92 -12.02
CA THR A 99 0.65 -2.99 -11.11
C THR A 99 -0.47 -3.49 -10.21
N SER A 100 -0.17 -4.53 -9.44
CA SER A 100 -1.11 -5.13 -8.50
C SER A 100 -0.49 -5.24 -7.10
N SER A 101 -1.35 -5.23 -6.11
CA SER A 101 -1.08 -5.39 -4.69
C SER A 101 -1.67 -6.70 -4.16
N THR A 102 -1.08 -7.24 -3.10
CA THR A 102 -1.60 -8.40 -2.37
C THR A 102 -2.16 -7.94 -1.02
N ILE A 103 -3.46 -7.86 -0.92
CA ILE A 103 -4.15 -7.50 0.32
C ILE A 103 -4.55 -8.78 1.03
N SER A 104 -4.02 -8.98 2.24
CA SER A 104 -4.24 -10.17 3.06
C SER A 104 -5.56 -10.08 3.83
N PHE A 105 -6.17 -11.24 4.08
CA PHE A 105 -7.40 -11.36 4.86
C PHE A 105 -7.22 -12.38 5.97
N PRO A 106 -7.88 -12.21 7.13
CA PRO A 106 -7.86 -13.19 8.20
C PRO A 106 -8.28 -14.58 7.71
N GLU A 107 -7.55 -15.61 8.13
CA GLU A 107 -7.89 -16.99 7.80
C GLU A 107 -9.22 -17.41 8.44
N TYR A 108 -9.93 -18.35 7.78
CA TYR A 108 -11.14 -18.92 8.31
C TYR A 108 -10.84 -19.83 9.52
N ASP A 109 -11.41 -19.53 10.67
CA ASP A 109 -11.35 -20.41 11.84
C ASP A 109 -12.48 -21.45 11.79
N PHE A 110 -12.12 -22.68 11.45
CA PHE A 110 -13.06 -23.82 11.41
C PHE A 110 -13.69 -24.15 12.77
N ASN A 111 -13.09 -23.74 13.90
CA ASN A 111 -13.63 -24.02 15.24
C ASN A 111 -14.75 -23.05 15.60
N THR A 112 -14.61 -21.79 15.23
CA THR A 112 -15.61 -20.75 15.50
C THR A 112 -16.56 -20.53 14.33
N GLN A 113 -16.27 -21.08 13.16
CA GLN A 113 -16.96 -20.83 11.89
C GLN A 113 -16.96 -19.34 11.51
N THR A 114 -15.90 -18.63 11.87
CA THR A 114 -15.69 -17.22 11.55
C THR A 114 -14.40 -17.05 10.78
N GLY A 115 -14.33 -16.02 9.94
CA GLY A 115 -13.19 -15.78 9.05
C GLY A 115 -13.37 -16.51 7.70
N TRP A 116 -12.32 -16.45 6.87
CA TRP A 116 -12.33 -16.99 5.51
C TRP A 116 -11.03 -17.76 5.26
N ASP A 117 -11.11 -18.94 4.65
CA ASP A 117 -9.93 -19.73 4.26
C ASP A 117 -9.52 -19.34 2.83
N PHE A 118 -9.07 -18.09 2.68
CA PHE A 118 -8.60 -17.63 1.37
C PHE A 118 -7.08 -17.67 1.23
N GLY A 119 -6.35 -17.83 2.33
CA GLY A 119 -4.91 -17.61 2.30
C GLY A 119 -4.58 -16.19 1.80
N GLN A 120 -3.37 -15.97 1.35
CA GLN A 120 -3.05 -14.76 0.61
C GLN A 120 -3.68 -14.85 -0.79
N LEU A 121 -4.52 -13.90 -1.14
CA LEU A 121 -4.98 -13.72 -2.51
C LEU A 121 -3.97 -12.82 -3.23
N PRO A 122 -3.05 -13.37 -4.03
CA PRO A 122 -2.09 -12.54 -4.74
C PRO A 122 -2.82 -11.66 -5.76
N ASP A 123 -2.32 -10.46 -5.95
CA ASP A 123 -2.77 -9.55 -7.01
C ASP A 123 -4.28 -9.21 -6.97
N ASN A 124 -4.86 -9.12 -5.78
CA ASN A 124 -6.31 -8.89 -5.62
C ASN A 124 -6.74 -7.42 -5.69
N LEU A 125 -5.79 -6.48 -5.60
CA LEU A 125 -6.00 -5.06 -5.87
C LEU A 125 -5.05 -4.61 -6.98
N SER A 126 -5.56 -3.94 -7.99
CA SER A 126 -4.75 -3.42 -9.09
C SER A 126 -5.01 -1.95 -9.31
N ILE A 127 -4.01 -1.23 -9.78
CA ILE A 127 -4.12 0.15 -10.25
C ILE A 127 -4.01 0.15 -11.77
N ALA A 128 -5.02 0.69 -12.46
CA ALA A 128 -5.03 0.73 -13.92
C ALA A 128 -3.90 1.62 -14.46
N ALA A 129 -3.40 1.29 -15.65
CA ALA A 129 -2.36 2.09 -16.30
C ALA A 129 -2.85 3.54 -16.54
N GLY A 130 -2.07 4.50 -16.08
CA GLY A 130 -2.38 5.93 -16.15
C GLY A 130 -3.34 6.41 -15.05
N ALA A 131 -3.64 5.59 -14.05
CA ALA A 131 -4.28 6.05 -12.83
C ALA A 131 -3.23 6.68 -11.89
N GLU A 132 -3.66 7.69 -11.15
CA GLU A 132 -2.83 8.44 -10.21
C GLU A 132 -3.37 8.21 -8.79
N ILE A 133 -2.54 7.72 -7.88
CA ILE A 133 -2.86 7.53 -6.46
C ILE A 133 -1.69 8.08 -5.66
N GLU A 134 -1.95 9.03 -4.79
CA GLU A 134 -0.91 9.76 -4.06
C GLU A 134 -0.66 9.21 -2.67
N ASN A 135 -1.70 8.73 -1.99
CA ASN A 135 -1.60 8.42 -0.57
C ASN A 135 -1.91 6.96 -0.27
N VAL A 136 -1.28 6.44 0.77
CA VAL A 136 -1.58 5.13 1.33
C VAL A 136 -1.48 5.15 2.84
N ILE A 137 -2.42 4.48 3.48
CA ILE A 137 -2.43 4.16 4.91
C ILE A 137 -2.48 2.64 5.01
N GLY A 138 -1.45 2.04 5.61
CA GLY A 138 -1.36 0.62 5.90
C GLY A 138 -2.27 0.17 7.04
N GLY A 139 -2.13 -1.07 7.47
CA GLY A 139 -2.91 -1.67 8.57
C GLY A 139 -2.12 -1.76 9.88
N ASP A 140 -2.53 -2.69 10.74
CA ASP A 140 -1.81 -3.00 11.98
C ASP A 140 -0.68 -4.04 11.77
N GLY A 141 -0.56 -4.61 10.58
CA GLY A 141 0.39 -5.68 10.29
C GLY A 141 1.68 -5.16 9.65
N ASN A 142 2.66 -6.03 9.46
CA ASN A 142 3.91 -5.66 8.80
C ASN A 142 3.68 -5.51 7.29
N ASP A 143 3.68 -4.29 6.80
CA ASP A 143 3.36 -3.95 5.41
C ASP A 143 4.61 -3.75 4.56
N THR A 144 4.51 -4.07 3.28
CA THR A 144 5.47 -3.65 2.26
C THR A 144 4.77 -2.66 1.33
N ILE A 145 5.20 -1.41 1.35
CA ILE A 145 4.56 -0.32 0.61
C ILE A 145 5.53 0.23 -0.44
N VAL A 146 5.06 0.32 -1.67
CA VAL A 146 5.81 0.93 -2.77
C VAL A 146 4.99 2.09 -3.35
N GLY A 147 5.49 3.30 -3.19
CA GLY A 147 4.99 4.53 -3.82
C GLY A 147 5.21 4.54 -5.33
N ASN A 148 4.94 5.67 -5.94
CA ASN A 148 5.05 5.83 -7.39
C ASN A 148 5.99 6.99 -7.77
N SER A 149 5.73 7.70 -8.87
CA SER A 149 6.53 8.86 -9.28
C SER A 149 5.92 10.21 -8.90
N LEU A 150 4.81 10.19 -8.17
CA LEU A 150 4.16 11.39 -7.62
C LEU A 150 4.73 11.70 -6.24
N ALA A 151 4.38 12.85 -5.69
CA ALA A 151 4.62 13.12 -4.28
C ALA A 151 3.62 12.34 -3.43
N ASN A 152 4.09 11.31 -2.72
CA ASN A 152 3.24 10.42 -1.94
C ASN A 152 3.20 10.82 -0.46
N LEU A 153 2.07 10.56 0.19
CA LEU A 153 1.95 10.47 1.64
C LEU A 153 1.79 9.00 2.02
N ILE A 154 2.76 8.47 2.75
CA ILE A 154 2.83 7.06 3.13
C ILE A 154 2.81 6.96 4.64
N ASP A 155 1.81 6.26 5.17
CA ASP A 155 1.68 5.85 6.56
C ASP A 155 1.65 4.32 6.59
N GLY A 156 2.65 3.68 7.19
CA GLY A 156 2.70 2.22 7.32
C GLY A 156 1.65 1.71 8.32
N GLY A 157 1.36 2.50 9.33
CA GLY A 157 0.52 2.12 10.45
C GLY A 157 1.33 1.49 11.59
N PRO A 158 0.68 0.81 12.55
CA PRO A 158 1.35 -0.03 13.52
C PRO A 158 1.89 -1.32 12.88
N GLY A 159 3.16 -1.63 13.09
CA GLY A 159 3.80 -2.84 12.54
C GLY A 159 5.28 -2.59 12.28
N ASP A 160 5.98 -3.59 11.77
CA ASP A 160 7.35 -3.42 11.30
C ASP A 160 7.30 -3.30 9.77
N ASP A 161 7.21 -2.08 9.26
CA ASP A 161 6.90 -1.81 7.88
C ASP A 161 8.13 -1.56 7.01
N THR A 162 8.03 -1.89 5.73
CA THR A 162 9.04 -1.56 4.73
C THR A 162 8.45 -0.66 3.65
N MET A 163 8.94 0.57 3.57
CA MET A 163 8.41 1.60 2.69
C MET A 163 9.43 2.04 1.65
N THR A 164 8.96 2.27 0.45
CA THR A 164 9.71 2.86 -0.67
C THR A 164 8.88 4.03 -1.21
N GLY A 165 9.43 5.25 -1.22
CA GLY A 165 8.74 6.44 -1.74
C GLY A 165 8.64 6.43 -3.26
N GLY A 166 9.73 6.13 -3.92
CA GLY A 166 9.88 6.22 -5.36
C GLY A 166 10.48 7.56 -5.80
N ASP A 167 10.11 8.03 -7.00
CA ASP A 167 10.42 9.39 -7.39
C ASP A 167 9.38 10.34 -6.77
N GLY A 168 9.78 11.57 -6.47
CA GLY A 168 8.82 12.54 -5.93
C GLY A 168 9.41 13.37 -4.80
N ALA A 169 8.53 13.96 -4.01
CA ALA A 169 8.85 14.60 -2.76
C ALA A 169 7.91 14.03 -1.70
N ASP A 170 8.31 12.91 -1.16
CA ASP A 170 7.46 12.04 -0.38
C ASP A 170 7.41 12.45 1.09
N ILE A 171 6.30 12.16 1.72
CA ILE A 171 6.10 12.35 3.15
C ILE A 171 5.80 10.99 3.77
N PHE A 172 6.66 10.54 4.67
CA PHE A 172 6.42 9.36 5.48
C PHE A 172 5.88 9.81 6.83
N GLU A 173 4.66 9.38 7.15
CA GLU A 173 3.93 9.76 8.35
C GLU A 173 4.01 8.65 9.40
N PHE A 174 4.25 9.01 10.66
CA PHE A 174 4.41 8.09 11.78
C PHE A 174 3.60 8.61 12.96
N PHE A 175 2.78 7.75 13.52
CA PHE A 175 2.11 7.98 14.79
C PHE A 175 2.86 7.27 15.93
N ASN A 176 2.46 7.50 17.18
CA ASN A 176 3.01 6.75 18.30
C ASN A 176 2.85 5.23 18.09
N ASP A 177 3.86 4.47 18.52
CA ASP A 177 3.87 3.00 18.46
C ASP A 177 3.82 2.45 17.00
N PHE A 178 4.52 3.12 16.07
CA PHE A 178 4.61 2.71 14.67
C PHE A 178 5.46 1.43 14.44
N GLY A 179 6.21 0.94 15.44
CA GLY A 179 7.02 -0.28 15.36
C GLY A 179 8.46 -0.04 14.94
N ASP A 180 9.08 -1.03 14.30
CA ASP A 180 10.44 -0.97 13.79
C ASP A 180 10.42 -0.90 12.24
N ASP A 181 10.32 0.32 11.71
CA ASP A 181 10.12 0.57 10.30
C ASP A 181 11.41 0.78 9.50
N ASN A 182 11.32 0.58 8.20
CA ASN A 182 12.41 0.82 7.28
C ASN A 182 11.97 1.59 6.02
N ILE A 183 12.60 2.73 5.74
CA ILE A 183 12.51 3.42 4.45
C ILE A 183 13.75 3.07 3.62
N VAL A 184 13.51 2.50 2.44
CA VAL A 184 14.56 1.93 1.60
C VAL A 184 15.30 2.98 0.77
N ASP A 185 14.61 4.02 0.33
CA ASP A 185 15.08 4.96 -0.70
C ASP A 185 14.97 6.45 -0.34
N PHE A 186 14.89 6.80 0.94
CA PHE A 186 14.73 8.18 1.41
C PHE A 186 15.73 9.16 0.80
N VAL A 187 15.25 10.18 0.10
CA VAL A 187 16.04 11.20 -0.59
C VAL A 187 16.14 12.47 0.25
N VAL A 188 17.31 12.69 0.86
CA VAL A 188 17.57 13.89 1.69
C VAL A 188 17.30 15.17 0.90
N ASN A 189 16.58 16.11 1.51
CA ASN A 189 16.09 17.40 0.97
C ASN A 189 14.95 17.30 -0.05
N SER A 190 14.54 16.12 -0.49
CA SER A 190 13.29 15.91 -1.22
C SER A 190 12.22 15.43 -0.26
N ASP A 191 12.46 14.30 0.36
CA ASP A 191 11.50 13.63 1.22
C ASP A 191 11.47 14.19 2.62
N LYS A 192 10.39 13.90 3.33
CA LYS A 192 10.13 14.36 4.68
C LYS A 192 9.59 13.25 5.57
N LEU A 193 9.95 13.34 6.84
CA LEU A 193 9.37 12.55 7.91
C LEU A 193 8.40 13.41 8.70
N LYS A 194 7.24 12.88 9.00
CA LYS A 194 6.20 13.54 9.77
C LYS A 194 5.82 12.68 10.96
N PHE A 195 6.28 13.04 12.15
CA PHE A 195 5.97 12.35 13.38
C PHE A 195 4.85 13.09 14.12
N LEU A 196 3.82 12.36 14.51
CA LEU A 196 2.63 12.87 15.16
C LEU A 196 2.39 12.21 16.52
N ASP A 197 1.89 13.00 17.49
CA ASP A 197 1.40 12.48 18.75
C ASP A 197 -0.06 12.00 18.64
N GLU A 198 -0.62 11.46 19.73
CA GLU A 198 -2.01 10.98 19.81
C GLU A 198 -3.07 12.06 19.50
N ASP A 199 -2.72 13.32 19.68
CA ASP A 199 -3.57 14.47 19.37
C ASP A 199 -3.32 15.04 17.96
N GLN A 200 -2.54 14.32 17.12
CA GLN A 200 -2.13 14.70 15.76
C GLN A 200 -1.26 15.99 15.70
N ASN A 201 -0.55 16.32 16.76
CA ASN A 201 0.41 17.42 16.74
C ASN A 201 1.79 16.92 16.31
N LEU A 202 2.52 17.77 15.58
CA LEU A 202 3.89 17.46 15.19
C LEU A 202 4.82 17.28 16.39
N ILE A 203 5.55 16.18 16.41
CA ILE A 203 6.58 15.89 17.41
C ILE A 203 7.85 16.67 17.06
N ALA A 204 8.43 17.34 18.04
CA ALA A 204 9.64 18.12 17.85
C ALA A 204 10.87 17.19 17.66
N SER A 205 11.81 17.58 16.79
CA SER A 205 13.04 16.84 16.49
C SER A 205 13.88 16.49 17.74
N GLY A 206 13.78 17.28 18.79
CA GLY A 206 14.48 17.01 20.06
C GLY A 206 13.98 15.76 20.83
N SER A 207 12.87 15.19 20.44
CA SER A 207 12.33 13.94 20.99
C SER A 207 12.84 12.70 20.24
N ILE A 208 13.46 12.90 19.07
CA ILE A 208 13.97 11.84 18.19
C ILE A 208 15.46 11.64 18.49
N THR A 209 15.88 10.39 18.69
CA THR A 209 17.28 10.03 18.93
C THR A 209 17.88 9.41 17.67
N PRO A 210 18.78 10.10 16.95
CA PRO A 210 19.46 9.55 15.78
C PRO A 210 20.72 8.75 16.16
N GLU A 211 20.92 7.61 15.50
CA GLU A 211 22.12 6.79 15.62
C GLU A 211 22.54 6.23 14.24
N SER A 212 23.85 6.08 14.00
CA SER A 212 24.37 5.40 12.81
C SER A 212 24.64 3.94 13.14
N VAL A 213 23.92 3.04 12.48
CA VAL A 213 24.02 1.59 12.69
C VAL A 213 24.20 0.87 11.37
N ASP A 214 25.30 0.15 11.20
CA ASP A 214 25.60 -0.68 10.02
C ASP A 214 25.44 0.05 8.66
N GLY A 215 25.77 1.34 8.64
CA GLY A 215 25.68 2.17 7.43
C GLY A 215 24.30 2.78 7.18
N ASN A 216 23.37 2.63 8.11
CA ASN A 216 22.03 3.22 8.07
C ASN A 216 21.89 4.32 9.13
N LEU A 217 20.99 5.25 8.94
CA LEU A 217 20.56 6.20 9.96
C LEU A 217 19.32 5.64 10.64
N VAL A 218 19.42 5.38 11.95
CA VAL A 218 18.29 4.90 12.76
C VAL A 218 17.79 6.05 13.64
N LEU A 219 16.50 6.28 13.62
CA LEU A 219 15.82 7.32 14.41
C LEU A 219 14.90 6.62 15.41
N THR A 220 15.14 6.84 16.71
CA THR A 220 14.32 6.24 17.77
C THR A 220 13.39 7.28 18.39
N LEU A 221 12.13 6.91 18.55
CA LEU A 221 11.07 7.69 19.20
C LEU A 221 10.27 6.77 20.14
N GLY A 222 10.43 6.94 21.46
CA GLY A 222 9.78 6.02 22.41
C GLY A 222 10.33 4.59 22.32
N ASP A 223 9.44 3.65 22.09
CA ASP A 223 9.77 2.22 21.90
C ASP A 223 9.87 1.84 20.41
N SER A 224 9.58 2.77 19.49
CA SER A 224 9.62 2.56 18.05
C SER A 224 10.92 3.06 17.41
N SER A 225 11.31 2.45 16.28
CA SER A 225 12.49 2.86 15.53
C SER A 225 12.23 2.95 14.02
N LEU A 226 12.85 3.93 13.37
CA LEU A 226 12.82 4.11 11.93
C LEU A 226 14.24 4.00 11.37
N THR A 227 14.44 3.06 10.46
CA THR A 227 15.69 2.89 9.72
C THR A 227 15.60 3.59 8.36
N LEU A 228 16.53 4.52 8.10
CA LEU A 228 16.75 5.08 6.77
C LEU A 228 17.95 4.39 6.14
N THR A 229 17.67 3.53 5.16
CA THR A 229 18.69 2.66 4.54
C THR A 229 19.76 3.48 3.81
N GLY A 230 21.03 3.16 4.07
CA GLY A 230 22.18 3.76 3.38
C GLY A 230 22.54 5.19 3.83
N LEU A 231 21.88 5.77 4.82
CA LEU A 231 22.10 7.15 5.29
C LEU A 231 22.94 7.26 6.58
N GLY A 232 23.68 6.22 6.96
CA GLY A 232 24.44 6.19 8.23
C GLY A 232 25.50 7.28 8.40
N GLU A 233 26.02 7.84 7.29
CA GLU A 233 26.96 8.96 7.32
C GLU A 233 26.26 10.34 7.32
N THR A 234 24.91 10.37 7.25
CA THR A 234 24.12 11.58 7.17
C THR A 234 23.71 12.05 8.57
N SER A 235 23.92 13.32 8.87
CA SER A 235 23.47 13.91 10.12
C SER A 235 21.98 14.23 10.06
N PHE A 236 21.20 13.71 11.01
CA PHE A 236 19.80 14.07 11.17
C PHE A 236 19.64 15.55 11.53
N THR A 237 18.80 16.26 10.84
CA THR A 237 18.49 17.68 11.04
C THR A 237 17.02 17.95 10.82
N ASP A 238 16.54 19.13 11.24
CA ASP A 238 15.14 19.56 11.00
C ASP A 238 14.77 19.57 9.50
N SER A 239 15.76 19.55 8.58
CA SER A 239 15.48 19.47 7.14
C SER A 239 14.85 18.14 6.71
N PHE A 240 14.95 17.09 7.54
CA PHE A 240 14.27 15.81 7.33
C PHE A 240 12.79 15.87 7.68
N LEU A 241 12.39 16.83 8.51
CA LEU A 241 11.06 16.87 9.11
C LEU A 241 10.08 17.78 8.37
N VAL A 242 8.81 17.43 8.47
CA VAL A 242 7.72 18.41 8.36
C VAL A 242 7.70 19.18 9.66
N ILE A 243 7.92 20.48 9.60
CA ILE A 243 7.91 21.38 10.77
C ILE A 243 6.71 22.34 10.69
N ALA A 244 6.19 22.72 11.87
CA ALA A 244 5.06 23.64 12.00
C ALA A 244 5.42 25.09 11.58
#